data_ef417fc662c7cc42df8780e41e71b509
#
_entry.id   ef417fc662c7cc42df8780e41e71b509
#
_cell.length_a   1.000
_cell.length_b   1.000
_cell.length_c   1.000
_cell.angle_alpha   90.00
_cell.angle_beta   90.00
_cell.angle_gamma   90.00
#
_symmetry.space_group_name_H-M   'P 1'
#
loop_
_entity.id
_entity.type
_entity.pdbx_description
1 polymer ?
#
loop_
_entity_poly.entity_id
_entity_poly.type
_entity_poly.pdbx_seq_one_letter_code
_entity_poly.pdbx_strand_id
1 'polypeptide(L)'
;KIVCHYFMVSLERQKGTAFLLHGYFDHTGLYGHLIRHCLQLGYEVVIFDLPGHGLSSGPIAEIDSFRQYSETFLRVLHQAKGFKVNQPWIVIGQSTGAAIIMDALQDTNLADQFPVQCYILLGPFLRPKRWITSKLLFMLTRWFIRSARRKFAMNSHDEEFLKFLHTRDALQSKKLPRSWVLAMIEYQRRFARAKICDEALHIIQGTGDETVDWRYNLSHIQEKFPKSKIYMIPDARHHSVNESPEFRDRIFSSLDQIIEDAG
;
A
#
# COMPACT_ATOMS: atom_id res chain seq x y z
N LYS A 1 -18.35 -6.65 5.24
CA LYS A 1 -18.46 -6.35 3.80
C LYS A 1 -17.24 -5.55 3.37
N ILE A 2 -16.60 -5.93 2.24
CA ILE A 2 -15.53 -5.16 1.59
C ILE A 2 -16.11 -4.50 0.35
N VAL A 3 -15.86 -3.20 0.20
CA VAL A 3 -16.23 -2.44 -1.00
C VAL A 3 -15.07 -2.54 -1.99
N CYS A 4 -15.35 -3.04 -3.17
CA CYS A 4 -14.38 -3.22 -4.24
C CYS A 4 -14.92 -2.52 -5.49
N HIS A 5 -14.05 -1.81 -6.19
CA HIS A 5 -14.35 -1.14 -7.45
C HIS A 5 -13.58 -1.82 -8.58
N TYR A 6 -14.26 -2.01 -9.69
CA TYR A 6 -13.68 -2.55 -10.91
C TYR A 6 -13.90 -1.56 -12.05
N PHE A 7 -12.80 -1.08 -12.61
CA PHE A 7 -12.79 -0.15 -13.74
C PHE A 7 -12.29 -0.88 -14.98
N MET A 8 -13.07 -0.83 -16.03
CA MET A 8 -12.80 -1.53 -17.29
C MET A 8 -12.24 -0.59 -18.36
N VAL A 9 -11.46 -1.13 -19.28
CA VAL A 9 -11.04 -0.50 -20.52
C VAL A 9 -11.78 -1.14 -21.70
N SER A 10 -11.77 -0.48 -22.85
CA SER A 10 -12.31 -1.10 -24.08
C SER A 10 -11.51 -2.35 -24.46
N LEU A 11 -12.19 -3.36 -25.00
CA LEU A 11 -11.58 -4.66 -25.36
C LEU A 11 -10.34 -4.52 -26.26
N GLU A 12 -10.34 -3.53 -27.16
CA GLU A 12 -9.23 -3.27 -28.10
C GLU A 12 -7.95 -2.77 -27.41
N ARG A 13 -8.05 -2.22 -26.19
CA ARG A 13 -6.93 -1.63 -25.43
C ARG A 13 -6.47 -2.49 -24.28
N GLN A 14 -7.13 -3.60 -24.02
CA GLN A 14 -6.98 -4.40 -22.83
C GLN A 14 -5.66 -5.17 -22.82
N LYS A 15 -4.80 -4.89 -21.82
CA LYS A 15 -3.51 -5.56 -21.63
C LYS A 15 -3.47 -6.50 -20.42
N GLY A 16 -4.35 -6.32 -19.46
CA GLY A 16 -4.36 -7.07 -18.20
C GLY A 16 -5.13 -6.36 -17.09
N THR A 17 -4.88 -6.71 -15.83
CA THR A 17 -5.55 -6.11 -14.67
C THR A 17 -4.55 -5.65 -13.62
N ALA A 18 -4.69 -4.41 -13.16
CA ALA A 18 -3.94 -3.83 -12.04
C ALA A 18 -4.76 -3.95 -10.74
N PHE A 19 -4.20 -4.59 -9.72
CA PHE A 19 -4.74 -4.64 -8.37
C PHE A 19 -4.06 -3.56 -7.53
N LEU A 20 -4.85 -2.63 -7.00
CA LEU A 20 -4.34 -1.51 -6.21
C LEU A 20 -4.72 -1.65 -4.75
N LEU A 21 -3.73 -1.47 -3.85
CA LEU A 21 -3.88 -1.50 -2.41
C LEU A 21 -3.48 -0.16 -1.81
N HIS A 22 -4.43 0.48 -1.10
CA HIS A 22 -4.22 1.79 -0.51
C HIS A 22 -3.45 1.75 0.83
N GLY A 23 -2.95 2.91 1.27
CA GLY A 23 -2.26 3.10 2.55
C GLY A 23 -3.19 3.14 3.75
N TYR A 24 -2.61 3.10 4.95
CA TYR A 24 -3.37 3.29 6.18
C TYR A 24 -3.89 4.73 6.27
N PHE A 25 -5.11 4.89 6.72
CA PHE A 25 -5.92 6.10 6.67
C PHE A 25 -6.43 6.52 5.29
N ASP A 26 -6.01 5.85 4.23
CA ASP A 26 -6.51 6.11 2.88
C ASP A 26 -7.80 5.35 2.58
N HIS A 27 -8.31 5.56 1.40
CA HIS A 27 -9.44 4.84 0.80
C HIS A 27 -9.35 4.94 -0.74
N THR A 28 -10.10 4.12 -1.44
CA THR A 28 -10.13 4.03 -2.91
C THR A 28 -10.27 5.39 -3.59
N GLY A 29 -11.12 6.29 -3.05
CA GLY A 29 -11.37 7.61 -3.63
C GLY A 29 -10.14 8.53 -3.75
N LEU A 30 -9.06 8.24 -3.01
CA LEU A 30 -7.80 9.00 -3.10
C LEU A 30 -6.89 8.52 -4.24
N TYR A 31 -7.20 7.41 -4.90
CA TYR A 31 -6.31 6.78 -5.88
C TYR A 31 -6.65 7.13 -7.34
N GLY A 32 -7.44 8.19 -7.56
CA GLY A 32 -7.93 8.58 -8.89
C GLY A 32 -6.82 8.83 -9.92
N HIS A 33 -5.65 9.36 -9.53
CA HIS A 33 -4.52 9.54 -10.43
C HIS A 33 -3.94 8.21 -10.89
N LEU A 34 -3.68 7.28 -9.97
CA LEU A 34 -3.14 5.96 -10.29
C LEU A 34 -4.14 5.11 -11.08
N ILE A 35 -5.43 5.15 -10.73
CA ILE A 35 -6.50 4.46 -11.46
C ILE A 35 -6.50 4.92 -12.92
N ARG A 36 -6.56 6.23 -13.18
CA ARG A 36 -6.55 6.77 -14.55
C ARG A 36 -5.29 6.39 -15.31
N HIS A 37 -4.14 6.43 -14.65
CA HIS A 37 -2.86 6.05 -15.25
C HIS A 37 -2.86 4.58 -15.71
N CYS A 38 -3.24 3.64 -14.84
CA CYS A 38 -3.36 2.23 -15.22
C CYS A 38 -4.34 2.01 -16.40
N LEU A 39 -5.49 2.70 -16.38
CA LEU A 39 -6.47 2.62 -17.49
C LEU A 39 -5.88 3.19 -18.80
N GLN A 40 -5.08 4.25 -18.76
CA GLN A 40 -4.39 4.81 -19.93
C GLN A 40 -3.37 3.84 -20.51
N LEU A 41 -2.68 3.07 -19.67
CA LEU A 41 -1.76 2.00 -20.08
C LEU A 41 -2.48 0.77 -20.66
N GLY A 42 -3.81 0.68 -20.53
CA GLY A 42 -4.61 -0.45 -21.00
C GLY A 42 -4.85 -1.53 -19.95
N TYR A 43 -4.55 -1.28 -18.68
CA TYR A 43 -4.88 -2.19 -17.59
C TYR A 43 -6.24 -1.85 -16.98
N GLU A 44 -7.10 -2.84 -16.86
CA GLU A 44 -8.27 -2.75 -15.99
C GLU A 44 -7.83 -2.58 -14.54
N VAL A 45 -8.67 -1.99 -13.69
CA VAL A 45 -8.28 -1.72 -12.31
C VAL A 45 -9.25 -2.36 -11.33
N VAL A 46 -8.72 -3.16 -10.42
CA VAL A 46 -9.39 -3.64 -9.22
C VAL A 46 -8.78 -2.94 -8.02
N ILE A 47 -9.58 -2.17 -7.30
CA ILE A 47 -9.17 -1.51 -6.06
C ILE A 47 -10.26 -1.68 -5.01
N PHE A 48 -9.89 -1.85 -3.75
CA PHE A 48 -10.84 -2.07 -2.67
C PHE A 48 -10.46 -1.32 -1.42
N ASP A 49 -11.45 -0.93 -0.64
CA ASP A 49 -11.25 -0.33 0.67
C ASP A 49 -10.89 -1.43 1.69
N LEU A 50 -9.78 -1.25 2.40
CA LEU A 50 -9.35 -2.16 3.46
C LEU A 50 -10.40 -2.25 4.58
N PRO A 51 -10.46 -3.35 5.36
CA PRO A 51 -11.30 -3.43 6.55
C PRO A 51 -11.17 -2.19 7.44
N GLY A 52 -12.30 -1.59 7.80
CA GLY A 52 -12.35 -0.38 8.63
C GLY A 52 -11.92 0.92 7.93
N HIS A 53 -11.78 0.92 6.60
CA HIS A 53 -11.41 2.09 5.80
C HIS A 53 -12.49 2.39 4.75
N GLY A 54 -12.54 3.65 4.31
CA GLY A 54 -13.43 4.08 3.25
C GLY A 54 -14.88 3.68 3.49
N LEU A 55 -15.46 2.95 2.56
CA LEU A 55 -16.84 2.44 2.61
C LEU A 55 -16.92 0.96 3.05
N SER A 56 -15.79 0.32 3.37
CA SER A 56 -15.74 -1.05 3.87
C SER A 56 -16.16 -1.14 5.33
N SER A 57 -16.78 -2.27 5.70
CA SER A 57 -17.23 -2.53 7.07
C SER A 57 -16.06 -2.80 8.02
N GLY A 58 -16.30 -2.57 9.29
CA GLY A 58 -15.35 -2.78 10.39
C GLY A 58 -15.24 -1.55 11.28
N PRO A 59 -14.63 -1.67 12.46
CA PRO A 59 -14.30 -0.52 13.29
C PRO A 59 -13.33 0.40 12.55
N ILE A 60 -13.54 1.72 12.63
CA ILE A 60 -12.81 2.71 11.82
C ILE A 60 -11.31 2.65 12.13
N ALA A 61 -10.51 2.33 11.10
CA ALA A 61 -9.05 2.21 11.14
C ALA A 61 -8.54 1.19 12.17
N GLU A 62 -9.34 0.20 12.55
CA GLU A 62 -8.99 -0.85 13.50
C GLU A 62 -8.90 -2.23 12.84
N ILE A 63 -7.99 -3.04 13.35
CA ILE A 63 -7.88 -4.48 13.11
C ILE A 63 -7.31 -5.15 14.36
N ASP A 64 -7.61 -6.43 14.55
CA ASP A 64 -7.06 -7.23 15.63
C ASP A 64 -5.72 -7.86 15.26
N SER A 65 -5.52 -8.21 13.99
CA SER A 65 -4.27 -8.72 13.42
C SER A 65 -4.05 -8.16 12.03
N PHE A 66 -2.81 -7.88 11.68
CA PHE A 66 -2.43 -7.43 10.34
C PHE A 66 -2.78 -8.45 9.24
N ARG A 67 -2.85 -9.75 9.61
CA ARG A 67 -3.30 -10.83 8.71
C ARG A 67 -4.69 -10.61 8.13
N GLN A 68 -5.57 -9.91 8.84
CA GLN A 68 -6.91 -9.57 8.30
C GLN A 68 -6.85 -8.78 6.99
N TYR A 69 -5.83 -7.95 6.82
CA TYR A 69 -5.60 -7.24 5.57
C TYR A 69 -5.11 -8.19 4.46
N SER A 70 -4.11 -9.02 4.76
CA SER A 70 -3.54 -9.98 3.80
C SER A 70 -4.59 -11.00 3.35
N GLU A 71 -5.39 -11.53 4.29
CA GLU A 71 -6.52 -12.42 3.99
C GLU A 71 -7.59 -11.75 3.13
N THR A 72 -7.87 -10.45 3.39
CA THR A 72 -8.81 -9.69 2.57
C THR A 72 -8.28 -9.54 1.14
N PHE A 73 -7.01 -9.22 0.98
CA PHE A 73 -6.36 -9.13 -0.32
C PHE A 73 -6.43 -10.47 -1.08
N LEU A 74 -6.09 -11.57 -0.43
CA LEU A 74 -6.17 -12.92 -1.02
C LEU A 74 -7.60 -13.27 -1.46
N ARG A 75 -8.60 -12.92 -0.67
CA ARG A 75 -10.02 -13.12 -1.04
C ARG A 75 -10.40 -12.31 -2.29
N VAL A 76 -9.90 -11.07 -2.42
CA VAL A 76 -10.12 -10.25 -3.63
C VAL A 76 -9.49 -10.92 -4.85
N LEU A 77 -8.24 -11.42 -4.75
CA LEU A 77 -7.59 -12.14 -5.85
C LEU A 77 -8.33 -13.42 -6.24
N HIS A 78 -8.80 -14.21 -5.26
CA HIS A 78 -9.59 -15.41 -5.53
C HIS A 78 -10.91 -15.10 -6.23
N GLN A 79 -11.61 -14.03 -5.82
CA GLN A 79 -12.84 -13.60 -6.49
C GLN A 79 -12.56 -13.13 -7.91
N ALA A 80 -11.51 -12.32 -8.12
CA ALA A 80 -11.10 -11.87 -9.44
C ALA A 80 -10.77 -13.05 -10.38
N LYS A 81 -10.07 -14.07 -9.87
CA LYS A 81 -9.82 -15.32 -10.61
C LYS A 81 -11.12 -16.03 -10.95
N GLY A 82 -12.09 -16.08 -10.03
CA GLY A 82 -13.41 -16.65 -10.26
C GLY A 82 -14.21 -15.89 -11.32
N PHE A 83 -14.10 -14.56 -11.35
CA PHE A 83 -14.72 -13.70 -12.38
C PHE A 83 -13.94 -13.68 -13.70
N LYS A 84 -12.78 -14.36 -13.78
CA LYS A 84 -11.91 -14.43 -14.96
C LYS A 84 -11.49 -13.05 -15.46
N VAL A 85 -11.15 -12.14 -14.57
CA VAL A 85 -10.60 -10.83 -14.96
C VAL A 85 -9.32 -11.02 -15.78
N ASN A 86 -9.06 -10.07 -16.67
CA ASN A 86 -8.01 -10.20 -17.67
C ASN A 86 -6.61 -10.33 -17.08
N GLN A 87 -5.81 -11.16 -17.75
CA GLN A 87 -4.42 -11.42 -17.40
C GLN A 87 -3.50 -10.78 -18.45
N PRO A 88 -2.21 -10.50 -18.11
CA PRO A 88 -1.58 -10.74 -16.80
C PRO A 88 -2.04 -9.75 -15.72
N TRP A 89 -1.71 -10.06 -14.46
CA TRP A 89 -2.00 -9.19 -13.32
C TRP A 89 -0.77 -8.42 -12.88
N ILE A 90 -0.94 -7.15 -12.53
CA ILE A 90 0.06 -6.35 -11.80
C ILE A 90 -0.52 -5.96 -10.45
N VAL A 91 0.31 -5.93 -9.42
CA VAL A 91 -0.14 -5.61 -8.06
C VAL A 91 0.65 -4.41 -7.55
N ILE A 92 -0.05 -3.33 -7.22
CA ILE A 92 0.56 -2.07 -6.78
C ILE A 92 0.06 -1.71 -5.38
N GLY A 93 0.95 -1.56 -4.43
CA GLY A 93 0.60 -1.19 -3.05
C GLY A 93 1.31 0.05 -2.55
N GLN A 94 0.55 0.98 -1.97
CA GLN A 94 1.08 2.18 -1.32
C GLN A 94 1.21 1.93 0.19
N SER A 95 2.39 2.21 0.78
CA SER A 95 2.59 2.21 2.23
C SER A 95 2.13 0.90 2.91
N THR A 96 1.03 0.92 3.67
CA THR A 96 0.41 -0.27 4.27
C THR A 96 -0.05 -1.26 3.19
N GLY A 97 -0.53 -0.79 2.03
CA GLY A 97 -0.83 -1.66 0.90
C GLY A 97 0.39 -2.46 0.42
N ALA A 98 1.57 -1.84 0.40
CA ALA A 98 2.84 -2.52 0.13
C ALA A 98 3.18 -3.57 1.20
N ALA A 99 2.95 -3.23 2.49
CA ALA A 99 3.14 -4.17 3.59
C ALA A 99 2.22 -5.40 3.48
N ILE A 100 0.98 -5.21 3.03
CA ILE A 100 0.02 -6.30 2.79
C ILE A 100 0.51 -7.25 1.69
N ILE A 101 1.07 -6.72 0.60
CA ILE A 101 1.65 -7.52 -0.47
C ILE A 101 2.80 -8.37 0.07
N MET A 102 3.73 -7.76 0.81
CA MET A 102 4.86 -8.49 1.40
C MET A 102 4.41 -9.56 2.39
N ASP A 103 3.43 -9.26 3.23
CA ASP A 103 2.86 -10.20 4.20
C ASP A 103 2.20 -11.41 3.50
N ALA A 104 1.44 -11.16 2.44
CA ALA A 104 0.82 -12.21 1.65
C ALA A 104 1.85 -13.10 0.94
N LEU A 105 2.90 -12.53 0.36
CA LEU A 105 3.98 -13.27 -0.29
C LEU A 105 4.78 -14.15 0.67
N GLN A 106 4.97 -13.70 1.91
CA GLN A 106 5.70 -14.46 2.94
C GLN A 106 4.88 -15.60 3.57
N ASP A 107 3.56 -15.45 3.63
CA ASP A 107 2.67 -16.41 4.28
C ASP A 107 2.08 -17.44 3.30
N THR A 108 2.10 -17.17 1.99
CA THR A 108 1.45 -18.00 0.97
C THR A 108 2.31 -18.13 -0.28
N ASN A 109 2.09 -19.19 -1.06
CA ASN A 109 2.65 -19.31 -2.41
C ASN A 109 1.79 -18.49 -3.40
N LEU A 110 1.71 -17.17 -3.19
CA LEU A 110 0.83 -16.29 -3.95
C LEU A 110 1.16 -16.32 -5.45
N ALA A 111 2.45 -16.30 -5.79
CA ALA A 111 2.91 -16.35 -7.17
C ALA A 111 2.49 -17.63 -7.91
N ASP A 112 2.43 -18.78 -7.20
CA ASP A 112 1.98 -20.05 -7.80
C ASP A 112 0.46 -20.10 -8.00
N GLN A 113 -0.29 -19.28 -7.24
CA GLN A 113 -1.76 -19.33 -7.24
C GLN A 113 -2.41 -18.37 -8.23
N PHE A 114 -1.72 -17.26 -8.53
CA PHE A 114 -2.26 -16.15 -9.31
C PHE A 114 -1.30 -15.72 -10.42
N PRO A 115 -1.80 -15.28 -11.59
CA PRO A 115 -1.01 -14.89 -12.75
C PRO A 115 -0.42 -13.49 -12.59
N VAL A 116 0.26 -13.22 -11.47
CA VAL A 116 0.86 -11.91 -11.18
C VAL A 116 2.21 -11.82 -11.87
N GLN A 117 2.35 -10.83 -12.75
CA GLN A 117 3.53 -10.56 -13.52
C GLN A 117 4.57 -9.74 -12.75
N CYS A 118 4.11 -8.76 -11.97
CA CYS A 118 5.00 -7.97 -11.12
C CYS A 118 4.29 -7.39 -9.89
N TYR A 119 5.09 -7.13 -8.85
CA TYR A 119 4.69 -6.49 -7.61
C TYR A 119 5.41 -5.15 -7.47
N ILE A 120 4.64 -4.05 -7.35
CA ILE A 120 5.17 -2.68 -7.26
C ILE A 120 4.78 -2.09 -5.91
N LEU A 121 5.77 -1.66 -5.15
CA LEU A 121 5.64 -1.12 -3.80
C LEU A 121 5.98 0.37 -3.80
N LEU A 122 5.03 1.21 -3.43
CA LEU A 122 5.19 2.66 -3.33
C LEU A 122 5.38 3.05 -1.86
N GLY A 123 6.57 3.54 -1.48
CA GLY A 123 6.88 3.94 -0.11
C GLY A 123 6.56 2.86 0.93
N PRO A 124 7.12 1.63 0.83
CA PRO A 124 6.67 0.48 1.59
C PRO A 124 6.81 0.68 3.09
N PHE A 125 5.74 0.31 3.82
CA PHE A 125 5.68 0.39 5.26
C PHE A 125 6.21 -0.88 5.93
N LEU A 126 7.20 -0.72 6.80
CA LEU A 126 7.60 -1.73 7.78
C LEU A 126 7.63 -1.11 9.18
N ARG A 127 8.21 0.08 9.34
CA ARG A 127 8.10 0.88 10.54
C ARG A 127 7.98 2.39 10.23
N PRO A 128 7.26 3.16 11.08
CA PRO A 128 7.19 4.61 10.91
C PRO A 128 8.51 5.28 11.32
N LYS A 129 8.72 6.51 10.87
CA LYS A 129 9.81 7.36 11.37
C LYS A 129 9.69 7.56 12.88
N ARG A 130 10.81 7.69 13.59
CA ARG A 130 10.89 7.82 15.06
C ARG A 130 10.24 6.64 15.81
N TRP A 131 10.29 5.44 15.22
CA TRP A 131 9.61 4.27 15.78
C TRP A 131 10.04 3.93 17.20
N ILE A 132 11.32 4.01 17.52
CA ILE A 132 11.84 3.62 18.85
C ILE A 132 11.18 4.44 19.96
N THR A 133 11.18 5.78 19.81
CA THR A 133 10.58 6.69 20.82
C THR A 133 9.06 6.54 20.88
N SER A 134 8.40 6.43 19.71
CA SER A 134 6.95 6.24 19.63
C SER A 134 6.52 4.91 20.24
N LYS A 135 7.28 3.83 20.02
CA LYS A 135 7.01 2.52 20.58
C LYS A 135 7.19 2.51 22.10
N LEU A 136 8.23 3.15 22.61
CA LEU A 136 8.45 3.26 24.06
C LEU A 136 7.28 4.00 24.72
N LEU A 137 6.90 5.17 24.19
CA LEU A 137 5.76 5.92 24.68
C LEU A 137 4.47 5.11 24.62
N PHE A 138 4.22 4.40 23.51
CA PHE A 138 3.08 3.53 23.36
C PHE A 138 3.07 2.41 24.41
N MET A 139 4.21 1.75 24.67
CA MET A 139 4.30 0.68 25.66
C MET A 139 3.98 1.16 27.08
N LEU A 140 4.38 2.40 27.42
CA LEU A 140 4.08 3.01 28.73
C LEU A 140 2.60 3.41 28.85
N THR A 141 1.96 3.82 27.76
CA THR A 141 0.61 4.42 27.80
C THR A 141 -0.50 3.48 27.34
N ARG A 142 -0.18 2.34 26.72
CA ARG A 142 -1.15 1.44 26.05
C ARG A 142 -2.29 0.92 26.95
N TRP A 143 -2.06 0.85 28.26
CA TRP A 143 -3.08 0.37 29.20
C TRP A 143 -4.14 1.44 29.49
N PHE A 144 -3.81 2.71 29.32
CA PHE A 144 -4.65 3.85 29.64
C PHE A 144 -5.25 4.51 28.40
N ILE A 145 -4.58 4.39 27.21
CA ILE A 145 -4.98 5.06 25.99
C ILE A 145 -5.49 4.04 24.98
N ARG A 146 -6.78 4.13 24.62
CA ARG A 146 -7.40 3.27 23.58
C ARG A 146 -7.13 3.77 22.17
N SER A 147 -6.97 5.07 21.99
CA SER A 147 -6.64 5.67 20.69
C SER A 147 -5.90 7.00 20.90
N ALA A 148 -4.99 7.35 20.02
CA ALA A 148 -4.33 8.65 19.97
C ALA A 148 -4.93 9.50 18.85
N ARG A 149 -4.88 10.83 18.99
CA ARG A 149 -5.25 11.74 17.89
C ARG A 149 -4.23 11.60 16.75
N ARG A 150 -4.70 11.40 15.51
CA ARG A 150 -3.85 11.39 14.33
C ARG A 150 -3.18 12.76 14.16
N LYS A 151 -1.87 12.76 13.95
CA LYS A 151 -1.14 13.94 13.46
C LYS A 151 -1.11 13.87 11.95
N PHE A 152 -1.66 14.87 11.29
CA PHE A 152 -1.54 15.01 9.85
C PHE A 152 -0.08 15.34 9.50
N ALA A 153 0.50 14.57 8.60
CA ALA A 153 1.86 14.78 8.13
C ALA A 153 1.82 15.52 6.79
N MET A 154 2.86 16.32 6.54
CA MET A 154 3.11 16.93 5.21
C MET A 154 3.71 15.85 4.29
N ASN A 155 2.90 14.88 3.90
CA ASN A 155 3.32 13.67 3.20
C ASN A 155 3.21 13.77 1.67
N SER A 156 2.93 14.95 1.13
CA SER A 156 2.90 15.31 -0.28
C SER A 156 3.35 16.75 -0.48
N HIS A 157 3.80 17.12 -1.69
CA HIS A 157 4.02 18.50 -2.12
C HIS A 157 2.76 19.13 -2.73
N ASP A 158 1.70 18.35 -2.96
CA ASP A 158 0.40 18.86 -3.42
C ASP A 158 -0.37 19.45 -2.22
N GLU A 159 -0.32 20.77 -2.09
CA GLU A 159 -0.96 21.51 -0.99
C GLU A 159 -2.49 21.41 -1.05
N GLU A 160 -3.07 21.35 -2.24
CA GLU A 160 -4.52 21.19 -2.40
C GLU A 160 -4.98 19.81 -1.92
N PHE A 161 -4.24 18.77 -2.25
CA PHE A 161 -4.47 17.44 -1.74
C PHE A 161 -4.36 17.39 -0.22
N LEU A 162 -3.31 17.97 0.37
CA LEU A 162 -3.16 18.05 1.83
C LEU A 162 -4.30 18.81 2.49
N LYS A 163 -4.73 19.92 1.91
CA LYS A 163 -5.87 20.70 2.39
C LYS A 163 -7.16 19.89 2.31
N PHE A 164 -7.39 19.17 1.21
CA PHE A 164 -8.53 18.28 1.07
C PHE A 164 -8.56 17.21 2.18
N LEU A 165 -7.45 16.48 2.39
CA LEU A 165 -7.33 15.47 3.43
C LEU A 165 -7.62 16.02 4.84
N HIS A 166 -7.14 17.23 5.12
CA HIS A 166 -7.27 17.83 6.44
C HIS A 166 -8.67 18.34 6.73
N THR A 167 -9.37 18.89 5.72
CA THR A 167 -10.59 19.68 5.94
C THR A 167 -11.87 19.08 5.35
N ARG A 168 -11.78 18.25 4.30
CA ARG A 168 -12.94 17.82 3.52
C ARG A 168 -13.12 16.31 3.47
N ASP A 169 -12.05 15.52 3.66
CA ASP A 169 -12.15 14.08 3.57
C ASP A 169 -12.85 13.51 4.83
N ALA A 170 -14.11 13.15 4.67
CA ALA A 170 -14.94 12.59 5.72
C ALA A 170 -14.66 11.10 5.99
N LEU A 171 -13.99 10.40 5.07
CA LEU A 171 -13.74 8.97 5.16
C LEU A 171 -12.46 8.62 5.92
N GLN A 172 -11.58 9.59 6.14
CA GLN A 172 -10.35 9.38 6.90
C GLN A 172 -10.59 9.37 8.41
N SER A 173 -9.98 8.40 9.09
CA SER A 173 -9.95 8.39 10.55
C SER A 173 -9.10 9.54 11.09
N LYS A 174 -9.62 10.23 12.11
CA LYS A 174 -8.89 11.26 12.89
C LYS A 174 -8.18 10.67 14.12
N LYS A 175 -8.27 9.35 14.31
CA LYS A 175 -7.69 8.63 15.44
C LYS A 175 -6.81 7.49 14.96
N LEU A 176 -5.75 7.23 15.71
CA LEU A 176 -4.88 6.06 15.60
C LEU A 176 -5.26 5.09 16.73
N PRO A 177 -5.96 3.99 16.43
CA PRO A 177 -6.37 3.01 17.44
C PRO A 177 -5.20 2.20 17.99
N ARG A 178 -5.29 1.82 19.27
CA ARG A 178 -4.31 0.95 19.93
C ARG A 178 -4.22 -0.43 19.28
N SER A 179 -5.36 -1.00 18.88
CA SER A 179 -5.45 -2.30 18.20
C SER A 179 -4.60 -2.32 16.95
N TRP A 180 -4.69 -1.31 16.10
CA TRP A 180 -3.86 -1.21 14.90
C TRP A 180 -2.36 -1.13 15.20
N VAL A 181 -1.95 -0.35 16.23
CA VAL A 181 -0.53 -0.27 16.63
C VAL A 181 -0.02 -1.63 17.11
N LEU A 182 -0.84 -2.41 17.83
CA LEU A 182 -0.49 -3.76 18.26
C LEU A 182 -0.38 -4.73 17.07
N ALA A 183 -1.31 -4.66 16.12
CA ALA A 183 -1.29 -5.43 14.88
C ALA A 183 -0.05 -5.12 14.02
N MET A 184 0.34 -3.85 13.95
CA MET A 184 1.58 -3.41 13.29
C MET A 184 2.83 -3.98 13.98
N ILE A 185 2.89 -3.97 15.32
CA ILE A 185 4.01 -4.55 16.07
C ILE A 185 4.09 -6.07 15.85
N GLU A 186 2.95 -6.74 15.78
CA GLU A 186 2.86 -8.16 15.46
C GLU A 186 3.37 -8.44 14.04
N TYR A 187 2.93 -7.67 13.05
CA TYR A 187 3.42 -7.75 11.67
C TYR A 187 4.94 -7.60 11.59
N GLN A 188 5.52 -6.57 12.23
CA GLN A 188 6.97 -6.38 12.23
C GLN A 188 7.73 -7.59 12.79
N ARG A 189 7.20 -8.23 13.86
CA ARG A 189 7.81 -9.44 14.44
C ARG A 189 7.73 -10.64 13.51
N ARG A 190 6.59 -10.80 12.80
CA ARG A 190 6.42 -11.86 11.80
C ARG A 190 7.37 -11.65 10.63
N PHE A 191 7.39 -10.43 10.08
CA PHE A 191 8.29 -10.05 8.99
C PHE A 191 9.76 -10.36 9.32
N ALA A 192 10.23 -9.97 10.51
CA ALA A 192 11.60 -10.24 10.93
C ALA A 192 11.94 -11.74 10.99
N ARG A 193 10.95 -12.59 11.34
CA ARG A 193 11.10 -14.05 11.43
C ARG A 193 10.80 -14.79 10.14
N ALA A 194 10.21 -14.14 9.18
CA ALA A 194 9.85 -14.74 7.90
C ALA A 194 11.07 -15.25 7.15
N LYS A 195 10.89 -16.30 6.35
CA LYS A 195 11.91 -16.83 5.45
C LYS A 195 12.21 -15.81 4.35
N ILE A 196 13.34 -15.99 3.70
CA ILE A 196 13.66 -15.29 2.46
C ILE A 196 12.63 -15.71 1.41
N CYS A 197 12.13 -14.73 0.68
CA CYS A 197 11.20 -14.92 -0.43
C CYS A 197 11.90 -14.53 -1.73
N ASP A 198 11.89 -15.42 -2.70
CA ASP A 198 12.59 -15.23 -3.99
C ASP A 198 11.81 -14.38 -4.99
N GLU A 199 10.62 -13.90 -4.63
CA GLU A 199 9.85 -12.99 -5.47
C GLU A 199 10.55 -11.65 -5.67
N ALA A 200 10.54 -11.16 -6.91
CA ALA A 200 11.08 -9.86 -7.25
C ALA A 200 10.09 -8.76 -6.92
N LEU A 201 10.49 -7.83 -6.07
CA LEU A 201 9.71 -6.62 -5.77
C LEU A 201 10.33 -5.41 -6.48
N HIS A 202 9.50 -4.57 -7.07
CA HIS A 202 9.89 -3.28 -7.59
C HIS A 202 9.46 -2.19 -6.59
N ILE A 203 10.42 -1.47 -6.02
CA ILE A 203 10.16 -0.51 -4.94
C ILE A 203 10.43 0.89 -5.44
N ILE A 204 9.42 1.74 -5.45
CA ILE A 204 9.57 3.18 -5.73
C ILE A 204 9.53 3.93 -4.41
N GLN A 205 10.64 4.63 -4.08
CA GLN A 205 10.80 5.30 -2.79
C GLN A 205 11.24 6.75 -2.94
N GLY A 206 10.47 7.66 -2.35
CA GLY A 206 10.85 9.07 -2.23
C GLY A 206 11.90 9.31 -1.15
N THR A 207 12.95 10.12 -1.41
CA THR A 207 13.97 10.42 -0.40
C THR A 207 13.53 11.44 0.63
N GLY A 208 12.51 12.26 0.30
CA GLY A 208 11.85 13.23 1.20
C GLY A 208 10.76 12.62 2.10
N ASP A 209 10.63 11.29 2.13
CA ASP A 209 9.65 10.61 2.97
C ASP A 209 9.97 10.77 4.46
N GLU A 210 9.11 11.51 5.16
CA GLU A 210 9.17 11.76 6.60
C GLU A 210 8.15 10.93 7.40
N THR A 211 7.35 10.09 6.72
CA THR A 211 6.31 9.26 7.32
C THR A 211 6.86 7.92 7.79
N VAL A 212 7.60 7.24 6.93
CA VAL A 212 8.23 5.96 7.24
C VAL A 212 9.74 6.09 7.40
N ASP A 213 10.35 5.18 8.13
CA ASP A 213 11.80 5.04 8.21
C ASP A 213 12.31 4.28 6.99
N TRP A 214 12.29 4.94 5.83
CA TRP A 214 12.52 4.29 4.56
C TRP A 214 13.90 3.62 4.45
N ARG A 215 14.95 4.20 5.07
CA ARG A 215 16.30 3.59 5.06
C ARG A 215 16.30 2.24 5.76
N TYR A 216 15.71 2.18 6.94
CA TYR A 216 15.52 0.94 7.67
C TYR A 216 14.61 -0.03 6.90
N ASN A 217 13.49 0.46 6.40
CA ASN A 217 12.49 -0.37 5.71
C ASN A 217 13.12 -1.03 4.48
N LEU A 218 13.79 -0.26 3.62
CA LEU A 218 14.43 -0.78 2.41
C LEU A 218 15.51 -1.83 2.72
N SER A 219 16.39 -1.56 3.70
CA SER A 219 17.41 -2.53 4.09
C SER A 219 16.79 -3.87 4.52
N HIS A 220 15.78 -3.84 5.39
CA HIS A 220 15.16 -5.07 5.90
C HIS A 220 14.27 -5.75 4.86
N ILE A 221 13.67 -5.00 3.93
CA ILE A 221 12.95 -5.57 2.80
C ILE A 221 13.91 -6.33 1.89
N GLN A 222 15.07 -5.75 1.55
CA GLN A 222 16.06 -6.42 0.71
C GLN A 222 16.65 -7.68 1.37
N GLU A 223 16.77 -7.72 2.71
CA GLU A 223 17.15 -8.93 3.43
C GLU A 223 16.16 -10.09 3.23
N LYS A 224 14.86 -9.77 3.13
CA LYS A 224 13.79 -10.77 2.99
C LYS A 224 13.39 -11.05 1.54
N PHE A 225 13.60 -10.07 0.66
CA PHE A 225 13.31 -10.12 -0.78
C PHE A 225 14.57 -9.70 -1.57
N PRO A 226 15.60 -10.54 -1.65
CA PRO A 226 16.91 -10.17 -2.20
C PRO A 226 16.88 -9.81 -3.69
N LYS A 227 15.87 -10.23 -4.44
CA LYS A 227 15.68 -9.88 -5.86
C LYS A 227 14.98 -8.52 -6.07
N SER A 228 14.73 -7.75 -4.99
CA SER A 228 14.06 -6.45 -5.09
C SER A 228 14.92 -5.43 -5.83
N LYS A 229 14.29 -4.67 -6.72
CA LYS A 229 14.86 -3.49 -7.39
C LYS A 229 14.30 -2.21 -6.77
N ILE A 230 15.15 -1.24 -6.49
CA ILE A 230 14.77 0.02 -5.85
C ILE A 230 14.96 1.17 -6.81
N TYR A 231 13.90 1.97 -6.99
CA TYR A 231 13.86 3.18 -7.80
C TYR A 231 13.68 4.38 -6.86
N MET A 232 14.75 5.17 -6.71
CA MET A 232 14.74 6.31 -5.79
C MET A 232 14.26 7.57 -6.51
N ILE A 233 13.28 8.25 -5.93
CA ILE A 233 12.79 9.55 -6.42
C ILE A 233 13.30 10.64 -5.48
N PRO A 234 14.33 11.41 -5.87
CA PRO A 234 14.86 12.49 -5.04
C PRO A 234 13.77 13.45 -4.61
N ASP A 235 13.73 13.77 -3.31
CA ASP A 235 12.85 14.71 -2.61
C ASP A 235 11.35 14.40 -2.60
N ALA A 236 10.87 13.41 -3.37
CA ALA A 236 9.47 13.00 -3.29
C ALA A 236 9.11 12.54 -1.86
N ARG A 237 7.91 12.91 -1.43
CA ARG A 237 7.37 12.56 -0.11
C ARG A 237 6.63 11.22 -0.14
N HIS A 238 5.97 10.90 0.97
CA HIS A 238 5.40 9.56 1.21
C HIS A 238 4.20 9.20 0.33
N HIS A 239 3.30 10.14 0.06
CA HIS A 239 2.04 9.84 -0.64
C HIS A 239 2.22 9.87 -2.16
N SER A 240 2.94 8.88 -2.69
CA SER A 240 3.42 8.81 -4.07
C SER A 240 2.32 9.03 -5.12
N VAL A 241 1.12 8.47 -4.90
CA VAL A 241 0.01 8.55 -5.88
C VAL A 241 -0.64 9.94 -5.95
N ASN A 242 -0.46 10.76 -4.92
CA ASN A 242 -0.96 12.13 -4.84
C ASN A 242 0.15 13.13 -4.52
N GLU A 243 1.34 12.91 -5.03
CA GLU A 243 2.38 13.93 -5.04
C GLU A 243 2.05 15.05 -6.03
N SER A 244 2.78 16.18 -5.94
CA SER A 244 2.64 17.24 -6.94
C SER A 244 2.90 16.69 -8.34
N PRO A 245 2.37 17.33 -9.39
CA PRO A 245 2.50 16.81 -10.77
C PRO A 245 3.94 16.42 -11.14
N GLU A 246 4.92 17.28 -10.82
CA GLU A 246 6.33 17.02 -11.14
C GLU A 246 6.85 15.70 -10.54
N PHE A 247 6.60 15.43 -9.26
CA PHE A 247 7.04 14.21 -8.60
C PHE A 247 6.21 13.01 -9.04
N ARG A 248 4.90 13.20 -9.21
CA ARG A 248 3.99 12.14 -9.65
C ARG A 248 4.34 11.64 -11.05
N ASP A 249 4.69 12.54 -11.97
CA ASP A 249 5.10 12.16 -13.32
C ASP A 249 6.38 11.32 -13.30
N ARG A 250 7.35 11.65 -12.46
CA ARG A 250 8.57 10.85 -12.27
C ARG A 250 8.27 9.48 -11.66
N ILE A 251 7.38 9.42 -10.68
CA ILE A 251 6.93 8.17 -10.03
C ILE A 251 6.22 7.29 -11.08
N PHE A 252 5.31 7.86 -11.86
CA PHE A 252 4.54 7.12 -12.86
C PHE A 252 5.41 6.69 -14.05
N SER A 253 6.39 7.50 -14.47
CA SER A 253 7.38 7.06 -15.47
C SER A 253 8.20 5.85 -15.00
N SER A 254 8.57 5.81 -13.70
CA SER A 254 9.22 4.63 -13.14
C SER A 254 8.29 3.42 -13.11
N LEU A 255 7.00 3.62 -12.84
CA LEU A 255 5.98 2.58 -12.88
C LEU A 255 5.82 2.02 -14.30
N ASP A 256 5.78 2.89 -15.32
CA ASP A 256 5.68 2.50 -16.73
C ASP A 256 6.86 1.62 -17.14
N GLN A 257 8.08 2.07 -16.83
CA GLN A 257 9.30 1.29 -17.10
C GLN A 257 9.26 -0.10 -16.45
N ILE A 258 8.81 -0.18 -15.18
CA ILE A 258 8.71 -1.47 -14.48
C ILE A 258 7.73 -2.40 -15.17
N ILE A 259 6.56 -1.88 -15.58
CA ILE A 259 5.53 -2.66 -16.25
C ILE A 259 6.00 -3.14 -17.62
N GLU A 260 6.69 -2.27 -18.38
CA GLU A 260 7.27 -2.60 -19.68
C GLU A 260 8.38 -3.66 -19.58
N ASP A 261 9.28 -3.53 -18.59
CA ASP A 261 10.37 -4.49 -18.35
C ASP A 261 9.86 -5.87 -17.88
N ALA A 262 8.65 -5.94 -17.35
CA ALA A 262 8.06 -7.18 -16.87
C ALA A 262 7.25 -7.92 -17.94
N GLY A 263 6.84 -7.26 -19.04
CA GLY A 263 6.07 -7.82 -20.17
C GLY A 263 6.94 -8.39 -21.24
#